data_1d698a9cb6c8d40a309820851fa629fe
#
_entry.id   1d698a9cb6c8d40a309820851fa629fe
#
_cell.length_a   1.000
_cell.length_b   1.000
_cell.length_c   1.000
_cell.angle_alpha   90.00
_cell.angle_beta   90.00
_cell.angle_gamma   90.00
#
_symmetry.space_group_name_H-M   'P 1'
#
loop_
_entity.id
_entity.type
_entity.pdbx_description
1 polymer ?
#
loop_
_entity_poly.entity_id
_entity_poly.type
_entity_poly.pdbx_seq_one_letter_code
_entity_poly.pdbx_strand_id
1 'polypeptide(L)'
;QYCDSMDINSINEHSPWWARAFAIFLAVMLFFTVANLFYIEIFGINGINHYSFGNEPINPGEYPENGTSEEQRKYNYSLSEWEDYEAYKEMMQDLEDSSLTEITQVFAILSILVGIPAIAMFWTQNEKMLHFGIAYGAISTIGEVWKAYISSDIIASFMESVPGGADYSW
;
A
#
# COMPACT_ATOMS: atom_id res chain seq x y z
N GLN A 1 -33.44 57.73 4.37
CA GLN A 1 -32.33 56.81 4.71
C GLN A 1 -32.85 55.39 4.56
N TYR A 2 -32.65 54.81 3.40
CA TYR A 2 -32.87 53.38 3.13
C TYR A 2 -31.57 52.66 3.53
N CYS A 3 -31.53 51.99 4.68
CA CYS A 3 -30.60 50.93 4.91
C CYS A 3 -31.14 49.69 4.18
N ASP A 4 -30.59 49.42 3.01
CA ASP A 4 -30.72 48.12 2.37
C ASP A 4 -30.15 47.10 3.34
N SER A 5 -31.01 46.35 3.99
CA SER A 5 -30.63 45.12 4.67
C SER A 5 -30.12 44.16 3.59
N MET A 6 -28.81 44.07 3.43
CA MET A 6 -28.19 43.10 2.58
C MET A 6 -28.67 41.73 3.06
N ASP A 7 -29.51 41.12 2.24
CA ASP A 7 -30.15 39.84 2.53
C ASP A 7 -29.07 38.78 2.55
N ILE A 8 -28.57 38.44 3.76
CA ILE A 8 -27.54 37.43 4.00
C ILE A 8 -27.99 36.06 3.45
N ASN A 9 -29.28 35.89 3.19
CA ASN A 9 -29.81 34.65 2.61
C ASN A 9 -29.46 34.47 1.13
N SER A 10 -29.10 35.53 0.39
CA SER A 10 -28.74 35.42 -1.03
C SER A 10 -27.33 34.83 -1.25
N ILE A 11 -26.50 34.78 -0.22
CA ILE A 11 -25.14 34.19 -0.30
C ILE A 11 -25.18 32.65 -0.26
N ASN A 12 -26.30 32.06 0.17
CA ASN A 12 -26.45 30.63 0.39
C ASN A 12 -26.95 29.81 -0.81
N GLU A 13 -27.24 30.45 -1.95
CA GLU A 13 -27.88 29.77 -3.10
C GLU A 13 -26.89 29.02 -4.01
N HIS A 14 -25.60 29.20 -3.88
CA HIS A 14 -24.62 28.43 -4.64
C HIS A 14 -23.90 27.46 -3.72
N SER A 15 -24.62 26.39 -3.40
CA SER A 15 -23.99 25.18 -2.82
C SER A 15 -22.72 24.81 -3.62
N PRO A 16 -21.51 24.89 -3.02
CA PRO A 16 -20.31 24.66 -3.77
C PRO A 16 -20.28 23.20 -4.23
N TRP A 17 -20.60 22.97 -5.50
CA TRP A 17 -20.64 21.64 -6.13
C TRP A 17 -19.35 20.84 -5.87
N TRP A 18 -18.21 21.54 -5.75
CA TRP A 18 -16.92 20.92 -5.47
C TRP A 18 -16.91 20.19 -4.11
N ALA A 19 -17.64 20.66 -3.09
CA ALA A 19 -17.70 20.00 -1.80
C ALA A 19 -18.35 18.63 -1.90
N ARG A 20 -19.43 18.51 -2.69
CA ARG A 20 -20.09 17.23 -2.95
C ARG A 20 -19.23 16.32 -3.82
N ALA A 21 -18.54 16.88 -4.83
CA ALA A 21 -17.59 16.12 -5.64
C ALA A 21 -16.44 15.56 -4.77
N PHE A 22 -15.95 16.38 -3.83
CA PHE A 22 -14.92 15.94 -2.91
C PHE A 22 -15.44 14.88 -1.92
N ALA A 23 -16.68 14.99 -1.45
CA ALA A 23 -17.31 13.94 -0.63
C ALA A 23 -17.39 12.60 -1.37
N ILE A 24 -17.73 12.60 -2.66
CA ILE A 24 -17.73 11.40 -3.50
C ILE A 24 -16.33 10.83 -3.64
N PHE A 25 -15.33 11.69 -3.90
CA PHE A 25 -13.93 11.27 -3.97
C PHE A 25 -13.48 10.60 -2.67
N LEU A 26 -13.77 11.21 -1.51
CA LEU A 26 -13.46 10.63 -0.20
C LEU A 26 -14.16 9.29 0.02
N ALA A 27 -15.42 9.17 -0.41
CA ALA A 27 -16.17 7.91 -0.29
C ALA A 27 -15.53 6.78 -1.12
N VAL A 28 -15.07 7.10 -2.33
CA VAL A 28 -14.35 6.14 -3.18
C VAL A 28 -13.03 5.73 -2.55
N MET A 29 -12.23 6.68 -2.05
CA MET A 29 -10.98 6.39 -1.36
C MET A 29 -11.20 5.52 -0.12
N LEU A 30 -12.22 5.84 0.67
CA LEU A 30 -12.59 5.07 1.85
C LEU A 30 -13.05 3.65 1.50
N PHE A 31 -13.79 3.50 0.40
CA PHE A 31 -14.19 2.18 -0.11
C PHE A 31 -12.96 1.32 -0.44
N PHE A 32 -11.95 1.88 -1.12
CA PHE A 32 -10.71 1.15 -1.40
C PHE A 32 -9.93 0.82 -0.11
N THR A 33 -9.92 1.71 0.88
CA THR A 33 -9.31 1.45 2.19
C THR A 33 -9.96 0.26 2.88
N VAL A 34 -11.30 0.21 2.90
CA VAL A 34 -12.06 -0.90 3.48
C VAL A 34 -11.84 -2.19 2.68
N ALA A 35 -11.88 -2.12 1.36
CA ALA A 35 -11.64 -3.28 0.50
C ALA A 35 -10.23 -3.86 0.71
N ASN A 36 -9.21 -3.00 0.81
CA ASN A 36 -7.85 -3.42 1.08
C ASN A 36 -7.71 -4.07 2.47
N LEU A 37 -8.40 -3.55 3.47
CA LEU A 37 -8.40 -4.12 4.82
C LEU A 37 -8.99 -5.54 4.83
N PHE A 38 -10.11 -5.75 4.15
CA PHE A 38 -10.69 -7.08 3.96
C PHE A 38 -9.79 -8.01 3.16
N TYR A 39 -9.12 -7.47 2.14
CA TYR A 39 -8.18 -8.26 1.34
C TYR A 39 -7.01 -8.76 2.18
N ILE A 40 -6.39 -7.90 2.98
CA ILE A 40 -5.28 -8.26 3.88
C ILE A 40 -5.74 -9.29 4.93
N GLU A 41 -6.96 -9.14 5.47
CA GLU A 41 -7.50 -10.06 6.48
C GLU A 41 -7.73 -11.47 5.90
N ILE A 42 -8.18 -11.57 4.64
CA ILE A 42 -8.52 -12.86 4.02
C ILE A 42 -7.29 -13.55 3.44
N PHE A 43 -6.41 -12.80 2.80
CA PHE A 43 -5.31 -13.33 1.99
C PHE A 43 -3.92 -13.08 2.59
N GLY A 44 -3.82 -12.26 3.64
CA GLY A 44 -2.56 -11.76 4.18
C GLY A 44 -1.87 -10.77 3.23
N ILE A 45 -0.73 -10.23 3.64
CA ILE A 45 0.11 -9.39 2.78
C ILE A 45 0.62 -10.18 1.57
N ASN A 46 0.81 -11.48 1.72
CA ASN A 46 1.34 -12.40 0.71
C ASN A 46 0.32 -12.85 -0.33
N GLY A 47 -0.96 -12.53 -0.18
CA GLY A 47 -2.02 -13.00 -1.09
C GLY A 47 -1.83 -12.61 -2.55
N ILE A 48 -1.02 -11.60 -2.84
CA ILE A 48 -0.69 -11.14 -4.19
C ILE A 48 0.36 -12.04 -4.86
N ASN A 49 1.20 -12.72 -4.09
CA ASN A 49 2.46 -13.29 -4.58
C ASN A 49 2.44 -14.79 -4.87
N HIS A 50 1.38 -15.49 -4.47
CA HIS A 50 1.23 -16.92 -4.80
C HIS A 50 1.13 -17.20 -6.33
N TYR A 51 0.99 -16.15 -7.14
CA TYR A 51 0.86 -16.27 -8.59
C TYR A 51 2.12 -15.94 -9.40
N SER A 52 3.19 -15.40 -8.76
CA SER A 52 4.35 -14.91 -9.51
C SER A 52 5.42 -15.96 -9.79
N PHE A 53 5.56 -16.94 -8.93
CA PHE A 53 6.46 -18.06 -9.19
C PHE A 53 5.61 -19.31 -9.42
N GLY A 54 5.51 -19.77 -10.63
CA GLY A 54 4.77 -20.96 -11.01
C GLY A 54 4.97 -22.14 -10.02
N ASN A 55 5.63 -23.22 -10.37
CA ASN A 55 5.99 -24.26 -9.42
C ASN A 55 7.24 -23.84 -8.64
N GLU A 56 7.25 -24.12 -7.33
CA GLU A 56 8.43 -23.97 -6.48
C GLU A 56 9.66 -24.60 -7.15
N PRO A 57 10.77 -23.88 -7.38
CA PRO A 57 11.95 -24.44 -7.99
C PRO A 57 12.53 -25.55 -7.09
N ILE A 58 13.04 -26.58 -7.71
CA ILE A 58 13.61 -27.73 -6.97
C ILE A 58 15.06 -27.40 -6.68
N ASN A 59 15.48 -27.60 -5.42
CA ASN A 59 16.90 -27.49 -5.06
C ASN A 59 17.75 -28.37 -5.96
N PRO A 60 18.73 -27.83 -6.70
CA PRO A 60 19.51 -28.60 -7.67
C PRO A 60 20.46 -29.65 -7.05
N GLY A 61 20.63 -29.63 -5.71
CA GLY A 61 21.47 -30.58 -5.00
C GLY A 61 22.96 -30.26 -5.14
N GLU A 62 23.78 -31.31 -5.29
CA GLU A 62 25.25 -31.18 -5.37
C GLU A 62 25.70 -30.81 -6.80
N TYR A 63 26.77 -30.01 -6.88
CA TYR A 63 27.38 -29.63 -8.15
C TYR A 63 27.95 -30.83 -8.90
N PRO A 64 27.67 -31.06 -10.20
CA PRO A 64 28.17 -32.17 -10.96
C PRO A 64 29.64 -31.94 -11.39
N GLU A 65 30.59 -32.18 -10.51
CA GLU A 65 32.02 -31.95 -10.77
C GLU A 65 32.54 -32.71 -12.01
N ASN A 66 32.06 -33.94 -12.24
CA ASN A 66 32.43 -34.78 -13.37
C ASN A 66 31.40 -34.73 -14.51
N GLY A 67 30.47 -33.81 -14.47
CA GLY A 67 29.44 -33.64 -15.47
C GLY A 67 29.92 -32.97 -16.75
N THR A 68 29.14 -33.11 -17.80
CA THR A 68 29.35 -32.40 -19.06
C THR A 68 29.15 -30.87 -18.88
N SER A 69 29.69 -30.05 -19.78
CA SER A 69 29.53 -28.61 -19.75
C SER A 69 28.06 -28.20 -19.81
N GLU A 70 27.19 -29.02 -20.40
CA GLU A 70 25.74 -28.77 -20.46
C GLU A 70 25.05 -29.03 -19.12
N GLU A 71 25.45 -30.12 -18.41
CA GLU A 71 24.94 -30.43 -17.07
C GLU A 71 25.38 -29.37 -16.05
N GLN A 72 26.63 -28.91 -16.13
CA GLN A 72 27.12 -27.83 -15.28
C GLN A 72 26.40 -26.51 -15.54
N ARG A 73 26.11 -26.17 -16.81
CA ARG A 73 25.35 -24.97 -17.16
C ARG A 73 23.90 -25.07 -16.65
N LYS A 74 23.26 -26.25 -16.81
CA LYS A 74 21.90 -26.48 -16.31
C LYS A 74 21.85 -26.38 -14.79
N TYR A 75 22.82 -26.92 -14.11
CA TYR A 75 22.95 -26.82 -12.65
C TYR A 75 23.05 -25.34 -12.21
N ASN A 76 23.97 -24.57 -12.81
CA ASN A 76 24.13 -23.15 -12.47
C ASN A 76 22.84 -22.34 -12.70
N TYR A 77 22.10 -22.65 -13.77
CA TYR A 77 20.81 -22.00 -14.03
C TYR A 77 19.79 -22.38 -12.94
N SER A 78 19.65 -23.65 -12.61
CA SER A 78 18.72 -24.11 -11.57
C SER A 78 19.12 -23.61 -10.18
N LEU A 79 20.43 -23.47 -9.92
CA LEU A 79 20.93 -22.89 -8.67
C LEU A 79 20.55 -21.41 -8.56
N SER A 80 20.74 -20.64 -9.62
CA SER A 80 20.34 -19.23 -9.64
C SER A 80 18.83 -19.06 -9.42
N GLU A 81 17.98 -19.86 -10.08
CA GLU A 81 16.54 -19.85 -9.84
C GLU A 81 16.17 -20.20 -8.40
N TRP A 82 16.90 -21.15 -7.78
CA TRP A 82 16.68 -21.54 -6.40
C TRP A 82 17.12 -20.44 -5.43
N GLU A 83 18.29 -19.84 -5.65
CA GLU A 83 18.80 -18.73 -4.81
C GLU A 83 17.87 -17.51 -4.88
N ASP A 84 17.38 -17.13 -6.07
CA ASP A 84 16.43 -16.05 -6.25
C ASP A 84 15.10 -16.34 -5.51
N TYR A 85 14.65 -17.59 -5.54
CA TYR A 85 13.44 -18.01 -4.84
C TYR A 85 13.61 -17.99 -3.32
N GLU A 86 14.73 -18.49 -2.80
CA GLU A 86 15.04 -18.46 -1.37
C GLU A 86 15.12 -17.03 -0.85
N ALA A 87 15.82 -16.13 -1.56
CA ALA A 87 15.91 -14.73 -1.21
C ALA A 87 14.52 -14.06 -1.21
N TYR A 88 13.70 -14.38 -2.22
CA TYR A 88 12.32 -13.88 -2.27
C TYR A 88 11.48 -14.40 -1.09
N LYS A 89 11.59 -15.67 -0.75
CA LYS A 89 10.88 -16.29 0.37
C LYS A 89 11.28 -15.66 1.72
N GLU A 90 12.57 -15.39 1.91
CA GLU A 90 13.10 -14.69 3.09
C GLU A 90 12.50 -13.26 3.17
N MET A 91 12.54 -12.50 2.07
CA MET A 91 11.92 -11.18 2.01
C MET A 91 10.42 -11.21 2.36
N MET A 92 9.69 -12.22 1.87
CA MET A 92 8.26 -12.35 2.17
C MET A 92 8.02 -12.70 3.63
N GLN A 93 8.88 -13.51 4.24
CA GLN A 93 8.83 -13.82 5.66
C GLN A 93 9.14 -12.60 6.51
N ASP A 94 10.13 -11.80 6.13
CA ASP A 94 10.45 -10.53 6.79
C ASP A 94 9.28 -9.53 6.71
N LEU A 95 8.57 -9.50 5.57
CA LEU A 95 7.35 -8.68 5.43
C LEU A 95 6.22 -9.18 6.34
N GLU A 96 6.04 -10.50 6.49
CA GLU A 96 5.04 -11.07 7.41
C GLU A 96 5.40 -10.82 8.87
N ASP A 97 6.65 -11.00 9.25
CA ASP A 97 7.14 -10.79 10.60
C ASP A 97 7.23 -9.30 10.97
N SER A 98 7.20 -8.43 9.95
CA SER A 98 7.17 -6.98 10.17
C SER A 98 5.82 -6.53 10.74
N SER A 99 5.82 -5.42 11.47
CA SER A 99 4.58 -4.77 11.95
C SER A 99 3.76 -4.10 10.84
N LEU A 100 4.08 -4.35 9.56
CA LEU A 100 3.45 -3.70 8.40
C LEU A 100 1.94 -3.95 8.33
N THR A 101 1.51 -5.20 8.59
CA THR A 101 0.09 -5.57 8.63
C THR A 101 -0.65 -4.81 9.72
N GLU A 102 -0.12 -4.82 10.94
CA GLU A 102 -0.72 -4.15 12.09
C GLU A 102 -0.81 -2.64 11.88
N ILE A 103 0.25 -2.03 11.40
CA ILE A 103 0.28 -0.60 11.08
C ILE A 103 -0.74 -0.27 9.99
N THR A 104 -0.83 -1.07 8.95
CA THR A 104 -1.83 -0.88 7.87
C THR A 104 -3.24 -0.96 8.43
N GLN A 105 -3.54 -1.92 9.29
CA GLN A 105 -4.85 -2.06 9.93
C GLN A 105 -5.17 -0.86 10.83
N VAL A 106 -4.22 -0.42 11.66
CA VAL A 106 -4.42 0.74 12.56
C VAL A 106 -4.73 2.01 11.75
N PHE A 107 -3.93 2.32 10.72
CA PHE A 107 -4.17 3.51 9.90
C PHE A 107 -5.45 3.39 9.05
N ALA A 108 -5.82 2.19 8.60
CA ALA A 108 -7.09 1.97 7.92
C ALA A 108 -8.28 2.25 8.84
N ILE A 109 -8.25 1.75 10.09
CA ILE A 109 -9.30 2.01 11.09
C ILE A 109 -9.39 3.50 11.41
N LEU A 110 -8.26 4.17 11.65
CA LEU A 110 -8.22 5.62 11.89
C LEU A 110 -8.78 6.41 10.70
N SER A 111 -8.42 6.01 9.48
CA SER A 111 -8.94 6.62 8.24
C SER A 111 -10.46 6.44 8.11
N ILE A 112 -11.01 5.30 8.50
CA ILE A 112 -12.45 5.05 8.52
C ILE A 112 -13.14 5.94 9.55
N LEU A 113 -12.61 6.01 10.77
CA LEU A 113 -13.18 6.80 11.87
C LEU A 113 -13.24 8.30 11.56
N VAL A 114 -12.27 8.82 10.82
CA VAL A 114 -12.24 10.25 10.43
C VAL A 114 -12.88 10.46 9.06
N GLY A 115 -12.77 9.51 8.14
CA GLY A 115 -13.27 9.61 6.77
C GLY A 115 -14.80 9.63 6.71
N ILE A 116 -15.50 8.83 7.50
CA ILE A 116 -16.97 8.84 7.53
C ILE A 116 -17.52 10.22 7.95
N PRO A 117 -17.08 10.82 9.08
CA PRO A 117 -17.46 12.19 9.42
C PRO A 117 -17.04 13.22 8.35
N ALA A 118 -15.86 13.09 7.76
CA ALA A 118 -15.41 13.98 6.69
C ALA A 118 -16.38 13.97 5.51
N ILE A 119 -16.76 12.79 5.01
CA ILE A 119 -17.74 12.64 3.92
C ILE A 119 -19.07 13.34 4.28
N ALA A 120 -19.59 13.08 5.48
CA ALA A 120 -20.84 13.69 5.95
C ALA A 120 -20.74 15.22 6.03
N MET A 121 -19.62 15.78 6.53
CA MET A 121 -19.40 17.23 6.63
C MET A 121 -19.28 17.88 5.24
N PHE A 122 -18.58 17.26 4.29
CA PHE A 122 -18.50 17.75 2.93
C PHE A 122 -19.83 17.66 2.20
N TRP A 123 -20.59 16.57 2.42
CA TRP A 123 -21.92 16.41 1.82
C TRP A 123 -22.91 17.44 2.31
N THR A 124 -22.92 17.72 3.60
CA THR A 124 -23.78 18.71 4.25
C THR A 124 -23.21 20.13 4.20
N GLN A 125 -22.00 20.30 3.65
CA GLN A 125 -21.31 21.58 3.55
C GLN A 125 -21.14 22.30 4.90
N ASN A 126 -20.85 21.52 5.92
CA ASN A 126 -20.63 22.03 7.26
C ASN A 126 -19.33 22.88 7.31
N GLU A 127 -19.33 23.94 8.12
CA GLU A 127 -18.17 24.82 8.29
C GLU A 127 -16.89 24.09 8.73
N LYS A 128 -17.01 22.92 9.38
CA LYS A 128 -15.90 22.07 9.84
C LYS A 128 -15.39 21.11 8.78
N MET A 129 -15.97 21.07 7.57
CA MET A 129 -15.62 20.10 6.53
C MET A 129 -14.12 20.08 6.21
N LEU A 130 -13.46 21.26 6.15
CA LEU A 130 -12.04 21.36 5.86
C LEU A 130 -11.17 20.76 6.96
N HIS A 131 -11.56 20.92 8.23
CA HIS A 131 -10.81 20.34 9.36
C HIS A 131 -10.82 18.81 9.29
N PHE A 132 -11.98 18.21 9.02
CA PHE A 132 -12.09 16.75 8.86
C PHE A 132 -11.39 16.25 7.60
N GLY A 133 -11.46 17.02 6.50
CA GLY A 133 -10.73 16.69 5.27
C GLY A 133 -9.20 16.70 5.48
N ILE A 134 -8.67 17.70 6.14
CA ILE A 134 -7.26 17.82 6.48
C ILE A 134 -6.84 16.68 7.43
N ALA A 135 -7.64 16.41 8.45
CA ALA A 135 -7.36 15.32 9.39
C ALA A 135 -7.30 13.96 8.69
N TYR A 136 -8.26 13.67 7.80
CA TYR A 136 -8.26 12.46 6.98
C TYR A 136 -7.01 12.37 6.09
N GLY A 137 -6.70 13.45 5.37
CA GLY A 137 -5.53 13.51 4.50
C GLY A 137 -4.22 13.32 5.26
N ALA A 138 -4.09 13.92 6.44
CA ALA A 138 -2.91 13.77 7.29
C ALA A 138 -2.74 12.33 7.78
N ILE A 139 -3.80 11.69 8.29
CA ILE A 139 -3.77 10.30 8.74
C ILE A 139 -3.39 9.36 7.59
N SER A 140 -4.03 9.51 6.43
CA SER A 140 -3.73 8.68 5.26
C SER A 140 -2.28 8.86 4.79
N THR A 141 -1.79 10.10 4.71
CA THR A 141 -0.42 10.40 4.27
C THR A 141 0.62 9.84 5.26
N ILE A 142 0.41 10.03 6.56
CA ILE A 142 1.32 9.49 7.59
C ILE A 142 1.35 7.97 7.50
N GLY A 143 0.20 7.32 7.33
CA GLY A 143 0.12 5.87 7.18
C GLY A 143 0.89 5.36 5.97
N GLU A 144 0.75 6.00 4.79
CA GLU A 144 1.46 5.61 3.58
C GLU A 144 2.97 5.84 3.69
N VAL A 145 3.40 6.97 4.26
CA VAL A 145 4.82 7.26 4.48
C VAL A 145 5.44 6.23 5.43
N TRP A 146 4.72 5.86 6.50
CA TRP A 146 5.22 4.89 7.46
C TRP A 146 5.35 3.49 6.84
N LYS A 147 4.33 3.05 6.10
CA LYS A 147 4.40 1.79 5.34
C LYS A 147 5.56 1.77 4.36
N ALA A 148 5.74 2.85 3.60
CA ALA A 148 6.85 2.98 2.66
C ALA A 148 8.21 2.93 3.36
N TYR A 149 8.34 3.52 4.55
CA TYR A 149 9.57 3.48 5.33
C TYR A 149 9.93 2.04 5.76
N ILE A 150 8.98 1.31 6.35
CA ILE A 150 9.21 -0.08 6.78
C ILE A 150 9.51 -0.99 5.58
N SER A 151 8.72 -0.88 4.50
CA SER A 151 8.93 -1.72 3.32
C SER A 151 10.25 -1.42 2.59
N SER A 152 10.75 -0.18 2.66
CA SER A 152 12.00 0.20 2.00
C SER A 152 13.21 -0.51 2.59
N ASP A 153 13.26 -0.69 3.90
CA ASP A 153 14.37 -1.39 4.56
C ASP A 153 14.39 -2.88 4.18
N ILE A 154 13.22 -3.51 4.10
CA ILE A 154 13.08 -4.92 3.71
C ILE A 154 13.44 -5.10 2.23
N ILE A 155 12.97 -4.20 1.36
CA ILE A 155 13.29 -4.25 -0.07
C ILE A 155 14.79 -3.99 -0.29
N ALA A 156 15.41 -3.09 0.46
CA ALA A 156 16.83 -2.81 0.36
C ALA A 156 17.67 -4.04 0.72
N SER A 157 17.36 -4.73 1.83
CA SER A 157 18.04 -5.97 2.21
C SER A 157 17.85 -7.09 1.18
N PHE A 158 16.65 -7.20 0.60
CA PHE A 158 16.41 -8.14 -0.51
C PHE A 158 17.28 -7.83 -1.74
N MET A 159 17.35 -6.56 -2.13
CA MET A 159 18.18 -6.16 -3.29
C MET A 159 19.67 -6.42 -3.08
N GLU A 160 20.16 -6.39 -1.83
CA GLU A 160 21.53 -6.75 -1.49
C GLU A 160 21.77 -8.27 -1.49
N SER A 161 20.75 -9.08 -1.22
CA SER A 161 20.85 -10.55 -1.16
C SER A 161 20.79 -11.21 -2.54
N VAL A 162 20.22 -10.55 -3.55
CA VAL A 162 20.11 -11.11 -4.91
C VAL A 162 21.44 -11.00 -5.64
N PRO A 163 22.01 -12.11 -6.15
CA PRO A 163 23.24 -12.10 -6.93
C PRO A 163 23.11 -11.19 -8.17
N GLY A 164 23.91 -10.13 -8.24
CA GLY A 164 23.84 -9.12 -9.32
C GLY A 164 23.00 -7.87 -8.99
N GLY A 165 22.35 -7.81 -7.84
CA GLY A 165 21.52 -6.65 -7.42
C GLY A 165 22.34 -5.37 -7.14
N ALA A 166 23.65 -5.48 -6.95
CA ALA A 166 24.52 -4.31 -6.64
C ALA A 166 24.76 -3.37 -7.84
N ASP A 167 24.40 -3.76 -9.09
CA ASP A 167 24.60 -2.93 -10.29
C ASP A 167 23.46 -1.95 -10.58
N TYR A 168 22.40 -1.96 -9.77
CA TYR A 168 21.27 -1.01 -9.89
C TYR A 168 21.38 0.19 -8.95
N SER A 169 22.60 0.75 -8.79
CA SER A 169 22.75 2.05 -8.15
C SER A 169 22.23 3.15 -9.09
N TRP A 170 21.06 3.71 -8.73
CA TRP A 170 20.47 4.89 -9.38
C TRP A 170 21.16 6.17 -8.96
#